data_c9d20ac7df1e1972f308f465978b9e02
#
_entry.id   c9d20ac7df1e1972f308f465978b9e02
#
_cell.length_a   1.000
_cell.length_b   1.000
_cell.length_c   1.000
_cell.angle_alpha   90.00
_cell.angle_beta   90.00
_cell.angle_gamma   90.00
#
_symmetry.space_group_name_H-M   'P 1'
#
loop_
_entity.id
_entity.type
_entity.pdbx_description
1 polymer ?
#
loop_
_entity_poly.entity_id
_entity_poly.type
_entity_poly.pdbx_seq_one_letter_code
_entity_poly.pdbx_strand_id
1 'polypeptide(L)'
;MGESQGRDGWLLADFWHPPEDERPGRASTARRLRRRLLRIVRWPLMVFVVLAVALTGASFGYNLVTNGPVPRPRGLLMAGGGGFDTRYKEWGRSGTPIVLVPGAFETADTFDALGAVLGSTHRVYAIDLIGTGYSAPSPPYTAAHEAGQLLAFLAAKGLTGSNAALLVGHSAGAAVVGMAAVAGGTRYARGVVFLDGDATPLSGPAFLGWLLIDPYRTSLLRLALSQDWLIQKLYRSQCGPSCPPLSAAGVQAWRLPLQQPGFAGELAYTLRHGITSMTAADFAELRSVPVAKLVIYGANDPQMSAADETATARRIGAPPPVAVPGQHLTMISSPAPVAAALRGLLAPVGG
;
A
#
# COMPACT_ATOMS: atom_id res chain seq x y z
N MET A 1 -54.83 112.64 22.67
CA MET A 1 -53.39 112.59 23.04
C MET A 1 -53.04 111.14 23.07
N GLY A 2 -52.44 110.68 22.14
CA GLY A 2 -51.06 110.29 21.86
C GLY A 2 -51.03 108.76 21.90
N GLU A 3 -50.91 108.15 20.80
CA GLU A 3 -49.70 107.63 20.16
C GLU A 3 -49.19 106.45 20.93
N SER A 4 -48.74 105.38 20.35
CA SER A 4 -48.34 105.00 19.02
C SER A 4 -47.86 103.50 19.07
N GLN A 5 -48.09 102.81 18.04
CA GLN A 5 -47.06 102.04 17.39
C GLN A 5 -46.41 100.87 18.20
N GLY A 6 -46.20 99.78 17.71
CA GLY A 6 -45.96 99.25 16.42
C GLY A 6 -45.36 97.84 16.53
N ARG A 7 -45.61 97.01 15.59
CA ARG A 7 -44.63 96.24 14.86
C ARG A 7 -43.59 95.50 15.72
N ASP A 8 -43.43 94.29 15.64
CA ASP A 8 -42.97 93.53 14.53
C ASP A 8 -43.17 92.03 14.83
N GLY A 9 -44.11 91.43 14.17
CA GLY A 9 -44.18 90.01 14.09
C GLY A 9 -43.40 89.56 12.89
N TRP A 10 -42.16 89.44 13.03
CA TRP A 10 -41.29 88.87 11.96
C TRP A 10 -40.35 87.79 12.49
N LEU A 11 -40.40 86.63 11.81
CA LEU A 11 -39.20 85.79 11.58
C LEU A 11 -38.80 84.86 12.70
N LEU A 12 -39.57 83.84 12.97
CA LEU A 12 -38.97 82.57 13.45
C LEU A 12 -39.63 81.33 12.82
N ALA A 13 -40.36 81.52 11.70
CA ALA A 13 -40.99 80.37 11.04
C ALA A 13 -40.11 79.72 9.94
N ASP A 14 -38.99 80.33 9.57
CA ASP A 14 -38.21 79.88 8.36
C ASP A 14 -36.81 79.27 8.59
N PHE A 15 -36.52 78.84 9.82
CA PHE A 15 -35.19 78.24 10.08
C PHE A 15 -35.19 76.78 10.61
N TRP A 16 -36.27 76.08 10.49
CA TRP A 16 -36.25 74.66 10.78
C TRP A 16 -36.46 73.89 9.48
N HIS A 17 -35.44 73.80 8.66
CA HIS A 17 -35.30 72.74 7.69
C HIS A 17 -34.86 71.53 8.46
N PRO A 18 -35.66 70.43 8.50
CA PRO A 18 -35.12 69.16 8.95
C PRO A 18 -33.98 68.77 8.03
N PRO A 19 -32.86 68.22 8.56
CA PRO A 19 -31.75 67.82 7.71
C PRO A 19 -32.27 66.83 6.67
N GLU A 20 -32.31 67.28 5.42
CA GLU A 20 -32.36 66.39 4.27
C GLU A 20 -31.13 65.50 4.34
N ASP A 21 -31.36 64.27 4.53
CA ASP A 21 -30.42 63.16 4.39
C ASP A 21 -30.13 62.33 5.62
N GLU A 22 -31.16 61.76 6.20
CA GLU A 22 -30.99 60.38 6.54
C GLU A 22 -31.38 59.54 5.35
N ARG A 23 -30.52 59.47 4.33
CA ARG A 23 -30.63 58.43 3.32
C ARG A 23 -30.46 57.08 4.01
N PRO A 24 -31.48 56.22 4.06
CA PRO A 24 -31.30 54.87 4.65
C PRO A 24 -30.55 53.96 3.66
N GLY A 25 -29.45 54.47 3.12
CA GLY A 25 -28.91 53.87 1.91
C GLY A 25 -27.72 52.90 2.13
N ARG A 26 -26.77 53.22 2.95
CA ARG A 26 -25.54 52.42 3.00
C ARG A 26 -25.51 51.34 4.09
N ALA A 27 -25.96 51.64 5.28
CA ALA A 27 -25.98 50.68 6.39
C ALA A 27 -27.03 49.58 6.20
N SER A 28 -28.21 49.91 5.62
CA SER A 28 -29.27 48.93 5.30
C SER A 28 -28.89 48.00 4.17
N THR A 29 -28.21 48.52 3.15
CA THR A 29 -27.76 47.72 1.99
C THR A 29 -26.65 46.77 2.40
N ALA A 30 -25.66 47.22 3.19
CA ALA A 30 -24.60 46.38 3.73
C ALA A 30 -25.16 45.27 4.64
N ARG A 31 -26.15 45.56 5.49
CA ARG A 31 -26.83 44.55 6.33
C ARG A 31 -27.61 43.55 5.48
N ARG A 32 -28.31 44.00 4.42
CA ARG A 32 -29.06 43.11 3.52
C ARG A 32 -28.09 42.24 2.69
N LEU A 33 -26.99 42.79 2.21
CA LEU A 33 -25.93 42.03 1.47
C LEU A 33 -25.26 41.00 2.38
N ARG A 34 -24.90 41.38 3.60
CA ARG A 34 -24.36 40.44 4.62
C ARG A 34 -25.35 39.34 4.96
N ARG A 35 -26.65 39.63 5.11
CA ARG A 35 -27.66 38.60 5.35
C ARG A 35 -27.89 37.69 4.16
N ARG A 36 -27.80 38.19 2.92
CA ARG A 36 -27.85 37.37 1.69
C ARG A 36 -26.61 36.51 1.57
N LEU A 37 -25.39 37.04 1.74
CA LEU A 37 -24.14 36.32 1.75
C LEU A 37 -24.12 35.24 2.84
N LEU A 38 -24.57 35.58 4.05
CA LEU A 38 -24.68 34.58 5.13
C LEU A 38 -25.68 33.45 4.79
N ARG A 39 -26.79 33.75 4.09
CA ARG A 39 -27.72 32.71 3.64
C ARG A 39 -27.10 31.86 2.53
N ILE A 40 -26.40 32.46 1.56
CA ILE A 40 -25.73 31.76 0.46
C ILE A 40 -24.65 30.79 1.01
N VAL A 41 -23.96 31.16 2.10
CA VAL A 41 -22.93 30.29 2.70
C VAL A 41 -23.53 29.30 3.72
N ARG A 42 -24.52 29.72 4.51
CA ARG A 42 -25.11 28.87 5.58
C ARG A 42 -25.84 27.64 5.03
N TRP A 43 -26.60 27.78 3.93
CA TRP A 43 -27.34 26.67 3.37
C TRP A 43 -26.42 25.56 2.82
N PRO A 44 -25.42 25.84 1.96
CA PRO A 44 -24.47 24.83 1.54
C PRO A 44 -23.68 24.21 2.71
N LEU A 45 -23.29 25.05 3.69
CA LEU A 45 -22.60 24.55 4.89
C LEU A 45 -23.50 23.61 5.70
N MET A 46 -24.77 23.97 5.91
CA MET A 46 -25.71 23.12 6.64
C MET A 46 -25.96 21.81 5.88
N VAL A 47 -26.14 21.86 4.56
CA VAL A 47 -26.28 20.67 3.72
C VAL A 47 -25.02 19.81 3.81
N PHE A 48 -23.85 20.43 3.72
CA PHE A 48 -22.57 19.72 3.88
C PHE A 48 -22.46 19.04 5.25
N VAL A 49 -22.79 19.72 6.33
CA VAL A 49 -22.79 19.15 7.69
C VAL A 49 -23.76 17.99 7.82
N VAL A 50 -24.99 18.14 7.31
CA VAL A 50 -26.00 17.07 7.32
C VAL A 50 -25.50 15.84 6.53
N LEU A 51 -24.94 16.05 5.33
CA LEU A 51 -24.40 14.99 4.52
C LEU A 51 -23.19 14.32 5.20
N ALA A 52 -22.31 15.10 5.81
CA ALA A 52 -21.16 14.58 6.54
C ALA A 52 -21.61 13.72 7.75
N VAL A 53 -22.59 14.20 8.52
CA VAL A 53 -23.16 13.42 9.65
C VAL A 53 -23.83 12.15 9.14
N ALA A 54 -24.63 12.24 8.07
CA ALA A 54 -25.31 11.09 7.49
C ALA A 54 -24.30 10.06 6.95
N LEU A 55 -23.27 10.51 6.24
CA LEU A 55 -22.19 9.65 5.73
C LEU A 55 -21.41 8.99 6.87
N THR A 56 -21.11 9.76 7.93
CA THR A 56 -20.45 9.23 9.13
C THR A 56 -21.28 8.14 9.78
N GLY A 57 -22.57 8.43 10.03
CA GLY A 57 -23.50 7.45 10.60
C GLY A 57 -23.66 6.20 9.74
N ALA A 58 -23.79 6.37 8.42
CA ALA A 58 -23.86 5.25 7.47
C ALA A 58 -22.57 4.42 7.48
N SER A 59 -21.39 5.06 7.51
CA SER A 59 -20.10 4.37 7.60
C SER A 59 -19.97 3.59 8.91
N PHE A 60 -20.32 4.15 10.04
CA PHE A 60 -20.34 3.44 11.32
C PHE A 60 -21.30 2.26 11.30
N GLY A 61 -22.54 2.48 10.83
CA GLY A 61 -23.55 1.43 10.72
C GLY A 61 -23.10 0.30 9.81
N TYR A 62 -22.56 0.62 8.64
CA TYR A 62 -21.99 -0.36 7.70
C TYR A 62 -20.85 -1.15 8.33
N ASN A 63 -19.90 -0.47 8.99
CA ASN A 63 -18.78 -1.13 9.66
C ASN A 63 -19.26 -2.04 10.79
N LEU A 64 -20.27 -1.65 11.56
CA LEU A 64 -20.84 -2.48 12.63
C LEU A 64 -21.49 -3.75 12.08
N VAL A 65 -22.31 -3.60 11.04
CA VAL A 65 -23.00 -4.75 10.41
C VAL A 65 -22.02 -5.71 9.71
N THR A 66 -20.95 -5.15 9.11
CA THR A 66 -19.93 -5.96 8.40
C THR A 66 -18.76 -6.38 9.29
N ASN A 67 -18.78 -6.08 10.58
CA ASN A 67 -17.73 -6.45 11.53
C ASN A 67 -17.89 -7.90 12.02
N GLY A 68 -17.91 -8.83 11.06
CA GLY A 68 -17.92 -10.27 11.36
C GLY A 68 -16.50 -10.84 11.44
N PRO A 69 -16.35 -12.04 12.02
CA PRO A 69 -15.09 -12.76 11.98
C PRO A 69 -14.72 -13.09 10.54
N VAL A 70 -13.51 -12.70 10.13
CA VAL A 70 -12.99 -13.08 8.82
C VAL A 70 -12.55 -14.54 8.86
N PRO A 71 -13.06 -15.40 7.96
CA PRO A 71 -12.65 -16.79 7.93
C PRO A 71 -11.13 -16.93 7.77
N ARG A 72 -10.53 -17.80 8.58
CA ARG A 72 -9.13 -18.23 8.41
C ARG A 72 -9.14 -19.69 7.96
N PRO A 73 -8.38 -20.03 6.92
CA PRO A 73 -8.22 -21.44 6.51
C PRO A 73 -7.68 -22.28 7.67
N ARG A 74 -8.12 -23.54 7.75
CA ARG A 74 -7.57 -24.49 8.71
C ARG A 74 -6.21 -24.99 8.23
N GLY A 75 -5.33 -25.33 9.18
CA GLY A 75 -4.03 -25.95 8.87
C GLY A 75 -3.01 -25.00 8.28
N LEU A 76 -3.15 -23.68 8.51
CA LEU A 76 -2.10 -22.71 8.18
C LEU A 76 -0.82 -23.08 8.94
N LEU A 77 0.30 -23.11 8.22
CA LEU A 77 1.61 -23.28 8.83
C LEU A 77 2.06 -21.95 9.41
N MET A 78 2.47 -21.96 10.66
CA MET A 78 2.93 -20.77 11.39
C MET A 78 4.35 -21.02 11.92
N ALA A 79 5.17 -19.98 11.93
CA ALA A 79 6.49 -19.97 12.54
C ALA A 79 6.61 -18.75 13.46
N GLY A 80 6.78 -18.99 14.74
CA GLY A 80 7.04 -17.95 15.74
C GLY A 80 8.53 -17.70 15.93
N GLY A 81 8.94 -16.45 16.12
CA GLY A 81 10.31 -16.09 16.41
C GLY A 81 10.54 -14.58 16.38
N GLY A 82 11.45 -14.07 17.22
CA GLY A 82 11.83 -12.67 17.24
C GLY A 82 10.68 -11.68 17.50
N GLY A 83 9.57 -12.12 18.10
CA GLY A 83 8.38 -11.29 18.32
C GLY A 83 7.38 -11.33 17.14
N PHE A 84 7.66 -12.11 16.11
CA PHE A 84 6.78 -12.28 14.94
C PHE A 84 6.10 -13.63 14.96
N ASP A 85 4.86 -13.68 14.49
CA ASP A 85 4.11 -14.90 14.20
C ASP A 85 3.79 -14.91 12.71
N THR A 86 4.61 -15.65 11.95
CA THR A 86 4.66 -15.59 10.49
C THR A 86 3.95 -16.79 9.88
N ARG A 87 2.92 -16.54 9.08
CA ARG A 87 2.32 -17.58 8.23
C ARG A 87 3.23 -17.88 7.06
N TYR A 88 3.35 -19.17 6.72
CA TYR A 88 4.12 -19.59 5.55
C TYR A 88 3.48 -20.76 4.81
N LYS A 89 3.94 -20.99 3.59
CA LYS A 89 3.71 -22.20 2.78
C LYS A 89 5.02 -22.90 2.53
N GLU A 90 4.97 -24.18 2.22
CA GLU A 90 6.14 -25.00 1.97
C GLU A 90 5.91 -25.97 0.81
N TRP A 91 6.89 -26.07 -0.09
CA TRP A 91 6.92 -27.06 -1.18
C TRP A 91 8.31 -27.73 -1.23
N GLY A 92 8.32 -29.02 -1.58
CA GLY A 92 9.55 -29.81 -1.62
C GLY A 92 10.12 -30.10 -0.23
N ARG A 93 11.11 -30.99 -0.17
CA ARG A 93 11.69 -31.45 1.12
C ARG A 93 13.22 -31.46 1.11
N SER A 94 13.85 -31.25 -0.04
CA SER A 94 15.30 -31.39 -0.22
C SER A 94 15.86 -30.27 -1.09
N GLY A 95 17.17 -30.24 -1.27
CA GLY A 95 17.86 -29.23 -2.04
C GLY A 95 18.06 -27.91 -1.31
N THR A 96 18.65 -26.94 -2.01
CA THR A 96 18.92 -25.61 -1.48
C THR A 96 17.63 -24.90 -1.09
N PRO A 97 17.54 -24.33 0.12
CA PRO A 97 16.35 -23.59 0.53
C PRO A 97 16.16 -22.32 -0.30
N ILE A 98 14.92 -22.06 -0.67
CA ILE A 98 14.49 -20.82 -1.33
C ILE A 98 13.37 -20.22 -0.49
N VAL A 99 13.44 -18.92 -0.18
CA VAL A 99 12.38 -18.19 0.51
C VAL A 99 11.84 -17.10 -0.39
N LEU A 100 10.55 -17.18 -0.66
CA LEU A 100 9.78 -16.26 -1.50
C LEU A 100 9.06 -15.25 -0.63
N VAL A 101 9.25 -13.96 -0.91
CA VAL A 101 8.69 -12.84 -0.16
C VAL A 101 7.78 -12.04 -1.07
N PRO A 102 6.49 -11.87 -0.72
CA PRO A 102 5.51 -11.24 -1.58
C PRO A 102 5.69 -9.73 -1.69
N GLY A 103 5.05 -9.17 -2.71
CA GLY A 103 4.91 -7.73 -2.89
C GLY A 103 3.85 -7.11 -1.99
N ALA A 104 3.63 -5.81 -2.18
CA ALA A 104 2.62 -5.08 -1.43
C ALA A 104 1.23 -5.67 -1.68
N PHE A 105 0.49 -5.94 -0.59
CA PHE A 105 -0.88 -6.48 -0.61
C PHE A 105 -1.01 -7.92 -1.17
N GLU A 106 0.11 -8.61 -1.32
CA GLU A 106 0.19 -10.01 -1.73
C GLU A 106 0.41 -10.92 -0.53
N THR A 107 0.35 -12.23 -0.78
CA THR A 107 0.58 -13.26 0.24
C THR A 107 1.41 -14.41 -0.31
N ALA A 108 1.80 -15.34 0.54
CA ALA A 108 2.46 -16.57 0.15
C ALA A 108 1.66 -17.38 -0.90
N ASP A 109 0.34 -17.16 -1.00
CA ASP A 109 -0.52 -17.87 -1.96
C ASP A 109 -0.26 -17.45 -3.41
N THR A 110 0.29 -16.25 -3.65
CA THR A 110 0.66 -15.79 -5.01
C THR A 110 1.79 -16.61 -5.61
N PHE A 111 2.55 -17.33 -4.80
CA PHE A 111 3.66 -18.18 -5.24
C PHE A 111 3.29 -19.65 -5.48
N ASP A 112 2.00 -20.03 -5.45
CA ASP A 112 1.60 -21.43 -5.58
C ASP A 112 2.16 -22.11 -6.84
N ALA A 113 2.06 -21.43 -7.99
CA ALA A 113 2.56 -21.98 -9.25
C ALA A 113 4.10 -22.10 -9.27
N LEU A 114 4.81 -21.06 -8.85
CA LEU A 114 6.26 -21.06 -8.78
C LEU A 114 6.79 -22.03 -7.72
N GLY A 115 6.16 -22.05 -6.54
CA GLY A 115 6.50 -22.95 -5.45
C GLY A 115 6.37 -24.42 -5.83
N ALA A 116 5.32 -24.79 -6.56
CA ALA A 116 5.13 -26.14 -7.08
C ALA A 116 6.24 -26.54 -8.07
N VAL A 117 6.61 -25.63 -8.98
CA VAL A 117 7.69 -25.90 -9.96
C VAL A 117 9.06 -26.03 -9.27
N LEU A 118 9.39 -25.15 -8.34
CA LEU A 118 10.66 -25.17 -7.61
C LEU A 118 10.74 -26.33 -6.62
N GLY A 119 9.62 -26.68 -6.00
CA GLY A 119 9.52 -27.75 -4.99
C GLY A 119 9.88 -29.14 -5.51
N SER A 120 9.92 -29.34 -6.82
CA SER A 120 10.41 -30.59 -7.43
C SER A 120 11.89 -30.87 -7.16
N THR A 121 12.70 -29.82 -6.92
CA THR A 121 14.17 -29.92 -6.75
C THR A 121 14.73 -29.16 -5.56
N HIS A 122 13.91 -28.28 -4.94
CA HIS A 122 14.34 -27.42 -3.85
C HIS A 122 13.34 -27.47 -2.69
N ARG A 123 13.79 -27.11 -1.51
CA ARG A 123 12.93 -26.81 -0.38
C ARG A 123 12.51 -25.35 -0.43
N VAL A 124 11.26 -25.07 -0.72
CA VAL A 124 10.75 -23.74 -0.99
C VAL A 124 9.79 -23.33 0.12
N TYR A 125 9.96 -22.12 0.60
CA TYR A 125 9.05 -21.45 1.52
C TYR A 125 8.53 -20.18 0.87
N ALA A 126 7.29 -19.81 1.17
CA ALA A 126 6.77 -18.46 0.92
C ALA A 126 6.13 -17.96 2.21
N ILE A 127 6.34 -16.70 2.55
CA ILE A 127 5.82 -16.11 3.79
C ILE A 127 4.73 -15.07 3.50
N ASP A 128 3.82 -14.86 4.45
CA ASP A 128 3.03 -13.63 4.49
C ASP A 128 3.82 -12.59 5.27
N LEU A 129 3.92 -11.35 4.76
CA LEU A 129 4.50 -10.25 5.52
C LEU A 129 3.55 -9.78 6.63
N ILE A 130 4.10 -9.07 7.61
CA ILE A 130 3.30 -8.43 8.67
C ILE A 130 2.28 -7.47 8.04
N GLY A 131 1.05 -7.51 8.55
CA GLY A 131 -0.02 -6.66 8.02
C GLY A 131 -0.79 -7.26 6.85
N THR A 132 -0.21 -8.15 6.05
CA THR A 132 -0.89 -8.82 4.94
C THR A 132 -1.10 -10.30 5.22
N GLY A 133 -2.14 -10.88 4.66
CA GLY A 133 -2.40 -12.31 4.79
C GLY A 133 -2.74 -12.73 6.20
N TYR A 134 -2.15 -13.84 6.63
CA TYR A 134 -2.48 -14.49 7.89
C TYR A 134 -1.37 -14.39 8.94
N SER A 135 -0.28 -13.68 8.66
CA SER A 135 0.73 -13.30 9.67
C SER A 135 0.15 -12.32 10.69
N ALA A 136 0.67 -12.35 11.91
CA ALA A 136 0.24 -11.39 12.93
C ALA A 136 0.67 -9.96 12.55
N PRO A 137 -0.21 -8.98 12.67
CA PRO A 137 0.15 -7.59 12.40
C PRO A 137 1.17 -7.08 13.43
N SER A 138 2.23 -6.44 12.95
CA SER A 138 3.30 -5.88 13.79
C SER A 138 3.84 -4.60 13.16
N PRO A 139 3.26 -3.41 13.43
CA PRO A 139 3.78 -2.16 12.92
C PRO A 139 5.15 -1.81 13.54
N PRO A 140 5.97 -0.97 12.87
CA PRO A 140 5.72 -0.29 11.61
C PRO A 140 5.96 -1.19 10.38
N TYR A 141 5.26 -0.89 9.28
CA TYR A 141 5.38 -1.63 8.01
C TYR A 141 6.50 -1.03 7.14
N THR A 142 7.75 -1.14 7.60
CA THR A 142 8.94 -0.65 6.91
C THR A 142 9.78 -1.81 6.39
N ALA A 143 10.58 -1.61 5.33
CA ALA A 143 11.48 -2.63 4.80
C ALA A 143 12.39 -3.25 5.87
N ALA A 144 12.93 -2.43 6.78
CA ALA A 144 13.79 -2.89 7.85
C ALA A 144 13.05 -3.77 8.88
N HIS A 145 11.79 -3.42 9.21
CA HIS A 145 11.01 -4.20 10.17
C HIS A 145 10.51 -5.51 9.57
N GLU A 146 10.08 -5.49 8.31
CA GLU A 146 9.70 -6.68 7.55
C GLU A 146 10.91 -7.59 7.28
N ALA A 147 12.10 -7.03 7.05
CA ALA A 147 13.36 -7.77 7.01
C ALA A 147 13.67 -8.44 8.35
N GLY A 148 13.36 -7.78 9.48
CA GLY A 148 13.44 -8.37 10.82
C GLY A 148 12.52 -9.59 10.96
N GLN A 149 11.28 -9.52 10.46
CA GLN A 149 10.38 -10.68 10.38
C GLN A 149 10.97 -11.82 9.56
N LEU A 150 11.51 -11.51 8.36
CA LEU A 150 12.13 -12.51 7.49
C LEU A 150 13.32 -13.18 8.18
N LEU A 151 14.21 -12.43 8.82
CA LEU A 151 15.36 -12.96 9.54
C LEU A 151 14.93 -13.86 10.73
N ALA A 152 13.89 -13.46 11.44
CA ALA A 152 13.30 -14.27 12.52
C ALA A 152 12.73 -15.60 11.99
N PHE A 153 12.03 -15.55 10.85
CA PHE A 153 11.53 -16.74 10.15
C PHE A 153 12.69 -17.67 9.73
N LEU A 154 13.74 -17.12 9.10
CA LEU A 154 14.91 -17.88 8.68
C LEU A 154 15.59 -18.57 9.86
N ALA A 155 15.75 -17.87 10.97
CA ALA A 155 16.30 -18.44 12.21
C ALA A 155 15.41 -19.56 12.78
N ALA A 156 14.09 -19.34 12.87
CA ALA A 156 13.13 -20.33 13.37
C ALA A 156 13.09 -21.61 12.52
N LYS A 157 13.34 -21.50 11.22
CA LYS A 157 13.40 -22.64 10.29
C LYS A 157 14.82 -23.26 10.16
N GLY A 158 15.82 -22.73 10.87
CA GLY A 158 17.21 -23.19 10.79
C GLY A 158 17.87 -22.91 9.42
N LEU A 159 17.40 -21.88 8.72
CA LEU A 159 17.92 -21.48 7.40
C LEU A 159 19.08 -20.50 7.55
N THR A 160 20.19 -20.98 8.13
CA THR A 160 21.36 -20.16 8.44
C THR A 160 22.68 -20.88 8.12
N GLY A 161 23.73 -20.13 7.91
CA GLY A 161 25.08 -20.67 7.64
C GLY A 161 25.12 -21.51 6.37
N SER A 162 25.56 -22.76 6.46
CA SER A 162 25.59 -23.68 5.30
C SER A 162 24.20 -23.98 4.72
N ASN A 163 23.13 -23.78 5.51
CA ASN A 163 21.74 -23.96 5.13
C ASN A 163 21.04 -22.61 4.80
N ALA A 164 21.82 -21.54 4.60
CA ALA A 164 21.27 -20.23 4.20
C ALA A 164 20.47 -20.32 2.90
N ALA A 165 19.37 -19.56 2.83
CA ALA A 165 18.43 -19.61 1.73
C ALA A 165 18.78 -18.64 0.59
N LEU A 166 18.33 -18.96 -0.62
CA LEU A 166 18.14 -17.96 -1.68
C LEU A 166 16.89 -17.14 -1.32
N LEU A 167 17.06 -15.84 -1.16
CA LEU A 167 15.96 -14.93 -0.86
C LEU A 167 15.42 -14.30 -2.16
N VAL A 168 14.15 -14.50 -2.45
CA VAL A 168 13.50 -13.98 -3.66
C VAL A 168 12.38 -13.05 -3.23
N GLY A 169 12.51 -11.76 -3.53
CA GLY A 169 11.48 -10.75 -3.23
C GLY A 169 10.77 -10.30 -4.49
N HIS A 170 9.44 -10.41 -4.50
CA HIS A 170 8.60 -9.92 -5.58
C HIS A 170 8.21 -8.47 -5.31
N SER A 171 8.27 -7.60 -6.34
CA SER A 171 7.81 -6.20 -6.24
C SER A 171 8.37 -5.51 -4.98
N ALA A 172 7.54 -5.00 -4.07
CA ALA A 172 7.95 -4.42 -2.79
C ALA A 172 8.76 -5.39 -1.91
N GLY A 173 8.55 -6.69 -2.01
CA GLY A 173 9.34 -7.72 -1.33
C GLY A 173 10.83 -7.71 -1.69
N ALA A 174 11.20 -7.11 -2.84
CA ALA A 174 12.60 -6.88 -3.21
C ALA A 174 13.33 -6.04 -2.16
N ALA A 175 12.68 -5.00 -1.63
CA ALA A 175 13.24 -4.19 -0.55
C ALA A 175 13.44 -5.01 0.74
N VAL A 176 12.48 -5.88 1.06
CA VAL A 176 12.55 -6.73 2.26
C VAL A 176 13.71 -7.70 2.21
N VAL A 177 13.89 -8.43 1.08
CA VAL A 177 15.01 -9.36 0.92
C VAL A 177 16.35 -8.64 0.82
N GLY A 178 16.39 -7.45 0.22
CA GLY A 178 17.56 -6.58 0.19
C GLY A 178 18.00 -6.18 1.58
N MET A 179 17.08 -5.64 2.39
CA MET A 179 17.36 -5.25 3.78
C MET A 179 17.71 -6.44 4.67
N ALA A 180 17.08 -7.61 4.46
CA ALA A 180 17.44 -8.82 5.18
C ALA A 180 18.88 -9.30 4.85
N ALA A 181 19.30 -9.16 3.59
CA ALA A 181 20.67 -9.49 3.20
C ALA A 181 21.69 -8.48 3.75
N VAL A 182 21.35 -7.18 3.81
CA VAL A 182 22.17 -6.15 4.46
C VAL A 182 22.36 -6.48 5.94
N ALA A 183 21.27 -6.73 6.66
CA ALA A 183 21.32 -6.97 8.11
C ALA A 183 21.87 -8.35 8.48
N GLY A 184 21.59 -9.39 7.68
CA GLY A 184 21.91 -10.79 8.01
C GLY A 184 23.16 -11.35 7.34
N GLY A 185 23.61 -10.72 6.25
CA GLY A 185 24.77 -11.13 5.46
C GLY A 185 24.68 -12.57 4.96
N THR A 186 25.84 -13.16 4.72
CA THR A 186 26.00 -14.55 4.25
C THR A 186 25.51 -15.59 5.27
N ARG A 187 25.28 -15.20 6.51
CA ARG A 187 24.72 -16.09 7.53
C ARG A 187 23.29 -16.51 7.17
N TYR A 188 22.49 -15.61 6.59
CA TYR A 188 21.07 -15.83 6.29
C TYR A 188 20.78 -15.91 4.80
N ALA A 189 21.54 -15.21 3.97
CA ALA A 189 21.33 -15.15 2.54
C ALA A 189 22.47 -15.87 1.78
N ARG A 190 22.14 -16.88 1.00
CA ARG A 190 23.02 -17.47 -0.02
C ARG A 190 23.07 -16.61 -1.28
N GLY A 191 21.97 -15.94 -1.58
CA GLY A 191 21.80 -15.02 -2.68
C GLY A 191 20.53 -14.21 -2.51
N VAL A 192 20.39 -13.16 -3.30
CA VAL A 192 19.24 -12.24 -3.32
C VAL A 192 18.75 -12.08 -4.75
N VAL A 193 17.46 -12.23 -4.93
CA VAL A 193 16.80 -12.04 -6.23
C VAL A 193 15.69 -11.01 -6.09
N PHE A 194 15.71 -10.02 -6.95
CA PHE A 194 14.61 -9.08 -7.16
C PHE A 194 13.78 -9.61 -8.34
N LEU A 195 12.53 -9.91 -8.08
CA LEU A 195 11.57 -10.44 -9.05
C LEU A 195 10.50 -9.39 -9.30
N ASP A 196 10.42 -8.87 -10.52
CA ASP A 196 9.45 -7.84 -10.92
C ASP A 196 9.42 -6.63 -9.97
N GLY A 197 10.61 -6.17 -9.52
CA GLY A 197 10.69 -5.09 -8.54
C GLY A 197 12.09 -4.50 -8.41
N ASP A 198 12.12 -3.17 -8.30
CA ASP A 198 13.34 -2.37 -8.24
C ASP A 198 13.68 -1.86 -6.82
N ALA A 199 12.84 -2.16 -5.85
CA ALA A 199 12.95 -1.71 -4.45
C ALA A 199 13.08 -0.18 -4.29
N THR A 200 12.71 0.61 -5.30
CA THR A 200 12.74 2.07 -5.23
C THR A 200 11.46 2.64 -4.60
N PRO A 201 11.52 3.85 -4.02
CA PRO A 201 10.34 4.48 -3.46
C PRO A 201 9.27 4.75 -4.51
N LEU A 202 8.09 4.17 -4.35
CA LEU A 202 6.91 4.52 -5.11
C LEU A 202 5.97 5.32 -4.20
N SER A 203 5.85 6.62 -4.45
CA SER A 203 5.01 7.51 -3.67
C SER A 203 3.66 7.68 -4.36
N GLY A 204 2.61 7.25 -3.68
CA GLY A 204 1.25 7.69 -4.02
C GLY A 204 0.99 9.12 -3.50
N PRO A 205 -0.17 9.73 -3.85
CA PRO A 205 -0.55 11.02 -3.30
C PRO A 205 -0.81 10.90 -1.80
N ALA A 206 0.21 11.26 -1.00
CA ALA A 206 0.23 11.11 0.46
C ALA A 206 -1.01 11.73 1.17
N PHE A 207 -1.64 12.75 0.54
CA PHE A 207 -2.85 13.36 1.07
C PHE A 207 -4.04 12.37 1.15
N LEU A 208 -4.09 11.32 0.31
CA LEU A 208 -5.12 10.29 0.40
C LEU A 208 -5.05 9.52 1.72
N GLY A 209 -3.84 9.27 2.22
CA GLY A 209 -3.65 8.62 3.52
C GLY A 209 -4.18 9.42 4.70
N TRP A 210 -4.24 10.76 4.56
CA TRP A 210 -4.81 11.64 5.58
C TRP A 210 -6.33 11.82 5.43
N LEU A 211 -6.87 11.71 4.20
CA LEU A 211 -8.31 11.79 3.94
C LEU A 211 -9.03 10.47 4.25
N LEU A 212 -8.36 9.34 4.05
CA LEU A 212 -8.92 8.01 4.32
C LEU A 212 -8.73 7.63 5.80
N ILE A 213 -9.48 8.30 6.67
CA ILE A 213 -9.54 8.04 8.11
C ILE A 213 -10.75 7.16 8.46
N ASP A 214 -10.70 6.50 9.62
CA ASP A 214 -11.88 5.79 10.12
C ASP A 214 -13.00 6.77 10.51
N PRO A 215 -14.28 6.41 10.29
CA PRO A 215 -14.76 5.08 9.84
C PRO A 215 -14.76 4.88 8.31
N TYR A 216 -14.49 5.91 7.51
CA TYR A 216 -14.64 5.91 6.05
C TYR A 216 -13.68 4.95 5.36
N ARG A 217 -12.38 4.94 5.77
CA ARG A 217 -11.39 4.02 5.23
C ARG A 217 -11.85 2.57 5.33
N THR A 218 -12.28 2.17 6.53
CA THR A 218 -12.74 0.79 6.78
C THR A 218 -13.98 0.45 5.95
N SER A 219 -14.95 1.38 5.85
CA SER A 219 -16.15 1.18 5.02
C SER A 219 -15.81 1.02 3.55
N LEU A 220 -14.97 1.91 3.01
CA LEU A 220 -14.57 1.91 1.60
C LEU A 220 -13.78 0.64 1.27
N LEU A 221 -12.85 0.23 2.14
CA LEU A 221 -12.08 -1.00 1.97
C LEU A 221 -12.99 -2.22 1.93
N ARG A 222 -13.89 -2.37 2.91
CA ARG A 222 -14.84 -3.49 2.95
C ARG A 222 -15.77 -3.50 1.74
N LEU A 223 -16.26 -2.34 1.32
CA LEU A 223 -17.09 -2.20 0.13
C LEU A 223 -16.30 -2.61 -1.13
N ALA A 224 -15.08 -2.13 -1.30
CA ALA A 224 -14.22 -2.47 -2.42
C ALA A 224 -13.91 -3.98 -2.45
N LEU A 225 -13.52 -4.55 -1.32
CA LEU A 225 -13.21 -5.98 -1.20
C LEU A 225 -14.46 -6.87 -1.35
N SER A 226 -15.67 -6.34 -1.19
CA SER A 226 -16.90 -7.11 -1.46
C SER A 226 -17.19 -7.28 -2.95
N GLN A 227 -16.50 -6.55 -3.83
CA GLN A 227 -16.76 -6.55 -5.28
C GLN A 227 -15.85 -7.54 -6.01
N ASP A 228 -16.39 -8.67 -6.47
CA ASP A 228 -15.65 -9.69 -7.24
C ASP A 228 -15.01 -9.14 -8.51
N TRP A 229 -15.73 -8.26 -9.23
CA TRP A 229 -15.23 -7.64 -10.44
C TRP A 229 -13.98 -6.78 -10.21
N LEU A 230 -13.89 -6.12 -9.04
CA LEU A 230 -12.75 -5.30 -8.70
C LEU A 230 -11.51 -6.16 -8.42
N ILE A 231 -11.67 -7.24 -7.67
CA ILE A 231 -10.59 -8.22 -7.42
C ILE A 231 -10.09 -8.80 -8.75
N GLN A 232 -11.02 -9.23 -9.63
CA GLN A 232 -10.64 -9.76 -10.94
C GLN A 232 -9.95 -8.71 -11.82
N LYS A 233 -10.41 -7.45 -11.79
CA LYS A 233 -9.79 -6.36 -12.55
C LYS A 233 -8.37 -6.07 -12.05
N LEU A 234 -8.17 -5.98 -10.73
CA LEU A 234 -6.85 -5.78 -10.13
C LEU A 234 -5.90 -6.94 -10.48
N TYR A 235 -6.35 -8.18 -10.31
CA TYR A 235 -5.55 -9.33 -10.71
C TYR A 235 -5.15 -9.29 -12.18
N ARG A 236 -6.11 -9.05 -13.09
CA ARG A 236 -5.82 -9.01 -14.53
C ARG A 236 -4.90 -7.86 -14.93
N SER A 237 -4.99 -6.71 -14.27
CA SER A 237 -4.12 -5.58 -14.56
C SER A 237 -2.66 -5.83 -14.17
N GLN A 238 -2.43 -6.73 -13.21
CA GLN A 238 -1.09 -7.10 -12.76
C GLN A 238 -0.53 -8.32 -13.52
N CYS A 239 -1.40 -9.30 -13.73
CA CYS A 239 -0.99 -10.60 -14.27
C CYS A 239 -0.99 -10.65 -15.82
N GLY A 240 -1.83 -9.85 -16.45
CA GLY A 240 -1.94 -9.78 -17.90
C GLY A 240 -2.75 -10.93 -18.53
N PRO A 241 -2.77 -11.00 -19.88
CA PRO A 241 -3.60 -11.95 -20.61
C PRO A 241 -3.12 -13.39 -20.55
N SER A 242 -1.85 -13.62 -20.22
CA SER A 242 -1.26 -14.96 -20.09
C SER A 242 -1.61 -15.67 -18.78
N CYS A 243 -2.24 -14.97 -17.86
CA CYS A 243 -2.65 -15.55 -16.59
C CYS A 243 -4.01 -16.27 -16.67
N PRO A 244 -4.20 -17.36 -15.93
CA PRO A 244 -5.48 -18.00 -15.85
C PRO A 244 -6.52 -17.07 -15.22
N PRO A 245 -7.77 -17.05 -15.71
CA PRO A 245 -8.82 -16.28 -15.07
C PRO A 245 -9.09 -16.82 -13.66
N LEU A 246 -9.38 -15.93 -12.71
CA LEU A 246 -9.75 -16.34 -11.37
C LEU A 246 -11.13 -17.02 -11.38
N SER A 247 -11.20 -18.23 -10.84
CA SER A 247 -12.46 -18.86 -10.45
C SER A 247 -13.07 -18.13 -9.24
N ALA A 248 -14.31 -18.46 -8.87
CA ALA A 248 -14.90 -17.92 -7.65
C ALA A 248 -14.05 -18.22 -6.40
N ALA A 249 -13.48 -19.43 -6.31
CA ALA A 249 -12.54 -19.79 -5.24
C ALA A 249 -11.24 -18.97 -5.31
N GLY A 250 -10.73 -18.70 -6.52
CA GLY A 250 -9.58 -17.85 -6.74
C GLY A 250 -9.82 -16.41 -6.28
N VAL A 251 -11.00 -15.85 -6.58
CA VAL A 251 -11.39 -14.51 -6.08
C VAL A 251 -11.41 -14.49 -4.55
N GLN A 252 -11.93 -15.52 -3.90
CA GLN A 252 -11.91 -15.62 -2.44
C GLN A 252 -10.49 -15.75 -1.88
N ALA A 253 -9.64 -16.55 -2.52
CA ALA A 253 -8.24 -16.69 -2.11
C ALA A 253 -7.48 -15.35 -2.14
N TRP A 254 -7.76 -14.47 -3.11
CA TRP A 254 -7.21 -13.13 -3.16
C TRP A 254 -7.85 -12.16 -2.17
N ARG A 255 -9.14 -12.32 -1.88
CA ARG A 255 -9.92 -11.44 -0.99
C ARG A 255 -9.62 -11.64 0.48
N LEU A 256 -9.70 -12.89 0.95
CA LEU A 256 -9.67 -13.22 2.38
C LEU A 256 -8.42 -12.70 3.10
N PRO A 257 -7.21 -12.80 2.53
CA PRO A 257 -6.01 -12.20 3.14
C PRO A 257 -6.11 -10.70 3.36
N LEU A 258 -6.72 -9.97 2.40
CA LEU A 258 -6.90 -8.52 2.46
C LEU A 258 -7.99 -8.08 3.45
N GLN A 259 -8.78 -9.01 3.95
CA GLN A 259 -9.80 -8.76 4.97
C GLN A 259 -9.28 -9.02 6.39
N GLN A 260 -8.07 -9.58 6.54
CA GLN A 260 -7.50 -9.84 7.85
C GLN A 260 -7.23 -8.54 8.63
N PRO A 261 -7.24 -8.56 9.97
CA PRO A 261 -7.18 -7.36 10.81
C PRO A 261 -5.96 -6.46 10.57
N GLY A 262 -4.83 -7.00 10.13
CA GLY A 262 -3.60 -6.26 9.85
C GLY A 262 -3.68 -5.34 8.65
N PHE A 263 -4.43 -5.76 7.61
CA PHE A 263 -4.41 -5.14 6.30
C PHE A 263 -4.81 -3.66 6.28
N ALA A 264 -5.84 -3.28 7.04
CA ALA A 264 -6.26 -1.88 7.12
C ALA A 264 -5.17 -0.96 7.69
N GLY A 265 -4.35 -1.48 8.60
CA GLY A 265 -3.20 -0.78 9.17
C GLY A 265 -2.06 -0.61 8.17
N GLU A 266 -1.70 -1.68 7.48
CA GLU A 266 -0.68 -1.67 6.42
C GLU A 266 -1.08 -0.74 5.27
N LEU A 267 -2.32 -0.85 4.77
CA LEU A 267 -2.83 0.05 3.73
C LEU A 267 -2.75 1.52 4.16
N ALA A 268 -3.15 1.83 5.39
CA ALA A 268 -3.06 3.19 5.92
C ALA A 268 -1.61 3.67 6.03
N TYR A 269 -0.69 2.80 6.41
CA TYR A 269 0.73 3.11 6.46
C TYR A 269 1.28 3.38 5.06
N THR A 270 1.03 2.48 4.12
CA THR A 270 1.48 2.59 2.72
C THR A 270 0.94 3.86 2.03
N LEU A 271 -0.32 4.22 2.24
CA LEU A 271 -0.90 5.44 1.70
C LEU A 271 -0.25 6.72 2.26
N ARG A 272 0.31 6.69 3.47
CA ARG A 272 0.96 7.84 4.09
C ARG A 272 2.44 7.93 3.78
N HIS A 273 3.12 6.79 3.69
CA HIS A 273 4.58 6.72 3.67
C HIS A 273 5.13 6.18 2.33
N GLY A 274 4.27 5.69 1.44
CA GLY A 274 4.67 4.99 0.23
C GLY A 274 4.86 3.48 0.45
N ILE A 275 5.14 2.79 -0.64
CA ILE A 275 5.44 1.36 -0.63
C ILE A 275 6.83 1.13 -0.01
N THR A 276 6.98 0.02 0.68
CA THR A 276 8.25 -0.48 1.23
C THR A 276 9.38 -0.41 0.20
N SER A 277 10.49 0.25 0.55
CA SER A 277 11.59 0.57 -0.37
C SER A 277 12.94 0.68 0.34
N MET A 278 14.02 0.72 -0.43
CA MET A 278 15.40 0.89 0.02
C MET A 278 15.88 2.32 -0.26
N THR A 279 16.73 2.85 0.61
CA THR A 279 17.44 4.11 0.38
C THR A 279 18.69 3.89 -0.50
N ALA A 280 19.28 4.98 -1.00
CA ALA A 280 20.55 4.90 -1.74
C ALA A 280 21.67 4.27 -0.90
N ALA A 281 21.69 4.50 0.41
CA ALA A 281 22.65 3.90 1.33
C ALA A 281 22.44 2.38 1.44
N ASP A 282 21.18 1.94 1.58
CA ASP A 282 20.85 0.50 1.66
C ASP A 282 21.25 -0.24 0.38
N PHE A 283 21.07 0.36 -0.79
CA PHE A 283 21.56 -0.21 -2.05
C PHE A 283 23.09 -0.33 -2.11
N ALA A 284 23.80 0.68 -1.60
CA ALA A 284 25.26 0.64 -1.55
C ALA A 284 25.74 -0.46 -0.58
N GLU A 285 25.09 -0.63 0.55
CA GLU A 285 25.36 -1.71 1.50
C GLU A 285 25.06 -3.07 0.88
N LEU A 286 23.88 -3.26 0.26
CA LEU A 286 23.53 -4.51 -0.42
C LEU A 286 24.54 -4.85 -1.51
N ARG A 287 25.01 -3.87 -2.25
CA ARG A 287 26.06 -4.08 -3.28
C ARG A 287 27.32 -4.70 -2.68
N SER A 288 27.69 -4.31 -1.47
CA SER A 288 28.91 -4.79 -0.79
C SER A 288 28.75 -6.16 -0.14
N VAL A 289 27.51 -6.63 0.09
CA VAL A 289 27.28 -7.97 0.66
C VAL A 289 27.76 -9.03 -0.33
N PRO A 290 28.65 -9.96 0.08
CA PRO A 290 29.27 -10.95 -0.82
C PRO A 290 28.36 -12.15 -1.06
N VAL A 291 27.17 -11.91 -1.60
CA VAL A 291 26.20 -12.93 -2.01
C VAL A 291 25.87 -12.80 -3.49
N ALA A 292 25.46 -13.89 -4.12
CA ALA A 292 24.96 -13.83 -5.49
C ALA A 292 23.71 -12.95 -5.59
N LYS A 293 23.59 -12.18 -6.67
CA LYS A 293 22.47 -11.26 -6.90
C LYS A 293 21.93 -11.45 -8.29
N LEU A 294 20.61 -11.33 -8.45
CA LEU A 294 19.93 -11.44 -9.73
C LEU A 294 18.71 -10.54 -9.75
N VAL A 295 18.38 -10.01 -10.93
CA VAL A 295 17.14 -9.32 -11.21
C VAL A 295 16.42 -10.10 -12.31
N ILE A 296 15.14 -10.41 -12.08
CA ILE A 296 14.26 -11.09 -13.04
C ILE A 296 13.02 -10.23 -13.20
N TYR A 297 12.54 -10.03 -14.43
CA TYR A 297 11.39 -9.19 -14.67
C TYR A 297 10.53 -9.68 -15.84
N GLY A 298 9.25 -9.37 -15.81
CA GLY A 298 8.32 -9.61 -16.91
C GLY A 298 8.57 -8.66 -18.07
N ALA A 299 8.80 -9.21 -19.27
CA ALA A 299 9.11 -8.42 -20.47
C ALA A 299 8.01 -7.40 -20.86
N ASN A 300 6.78 -7.61 -20.39
CA ASN A 300 5.64 -6.74 -20.64
C ASN A 300 5.08 -6.13 -19.34
N ASP A 301 5.91 -6.00 -18.30
CA ASP A 301 5.49 -5.42 -17.02
C ASP A 301 5.14 -3.94 -17.22
N PRO A 302 3.88 -3.52 -16.90
CA PRO A 302 3.47 -2.13 -17.04
C PRO A 302 4.03 -1.21 -15.95
N GLN A 303 4.61 -1.78 -14.87
CA GLN A 303 5.16 -1.03 -13.74
C GLN A 303 6.67 -0.89 -13.81
N MET A 304 7.36 -1.89 -14.39
CA MET A 304 8.83 -1.98 -14.43
C MET A 304 9.32 -2.03 -15.86
N SER A 305 10.08 -1.01 -16.28
CA SER A 305 10.72 -1.04 -17.60
C SER A 305 12.04 -1.81 -17.58
N ALA A 306 12.44 -2.34 -18.72
CA ALA A 306 13.76 -2.96 -18.88
C ALA A 306 14.94 -2.02 -18.50
N ALA A 307 14.74 -0.71 -18.67
CA ALA A 307 15.72 0.31 -18.28
C ALA A 307 15.84 0.43 -16.75
N ASP A 308 14.70 0.43 -16.03
CA ASP A 308 14.66 0.49 -14.59
C ASP A 308 15.30 -0.76 -13.97
N GLU A 309 14.98 -1.94 -14.49
CA GLU A 309 15.55 -3.19 -14.03
C GLU A 309 17.05 -3.31 -14.33
N THR A 310 17.50 -2.78 -15.47
CA THR A 310 18.94 -2.66 -15.77
C THR A 310 19.65 -1.71 -14.80
N ALA A 311 19.00 -0.59 -14.45
CA ALA A 311 19.54 0.35 -13.46
C ALA A 311 19.60 -0.31 -12.07
N THR A 312 18.58 -1.08 -11.71
CA THR A 312 18.50 -1.82 -10.44
C THR A 312 19.60 -2.88 -10.35
N ALA A 313 19.79 -3.68 -11.40
CA ALA A 313 20.86 -4.67 -11.45
C ALA A 313 22.24 -4.02 -11.23
N ARG A 314 22.51 -2.89 -11.89
CA ARG A 314 23.75 -2.12 -11.67
C ARG A 314 23.86 -1.61 -10.24
N ARG A 315 22.77 -1.12 -9.67
CA ARG A 315 22.70 -0.53 -8.32
C ARG A 315 23.05 -1.57 -7.25
N ILE A 316 22.54 -2.80 -7.37
CA ILE A 316 22.83 -3.88 -6.42
C ILE A 316 24.09 -4.68 -6.75
N GLY A 317 24.74 -4.43 -7.90
CA GLY A 317 25.93 -5.19 -8.35
C GLY A 317 25.58 -6.58 -8.89
N ALA A 318 24.40 -6.73 -9.48
CA ALA A 318 23.98 -7.95 -10.18
C ALA A 318 24.44 -7.95 -11.66
N PRO A 319 24.48 -9.11 -12.31
CA PRO A 319 24.62 -9.21 -13.77
C PRO A 319 23.41 -8.56 -14.47
N PRO A 320 23.44 -8.42 -15.82
CA PRO A 320 22.27 -7.93 -16.57
C PRO A 320 21.00 -8.69 -16.20
N PRO A 321 19.85 -8.00 -16.08
CA PRO A 321 18.61 -8.61 -15.64
C PRO A 321 18.10 -9.64 -16.66
N VAL A 322 17.38 -10.64 -16.18
CA VAL A 322 16.76 -11.69 -16.98
C VAL A 322 15.31 -11.34 -17.26
N ALA A 323 14.98 -11.10 -18.53
CA ALA A 323 13.60 -10.93 -18.96
C ALA A 323 12.91 -12.30 -19.11
N VAL A 324 11.70 -12.42 -18.55
CA VAL A 324 10.85 -13.60 -18.74
C VAL A 324 9.52 -13.16 -19.38
N PRO A 325 8.78 -14.05 -20.08
CA PRO A 325 7.46 -13.72 -20.58
C PRO A 325 6.51 -13.34 -19.45
N GLY A 326 5.63 -12.37 -19.66
CA GLY A 326 4.60 -11.99 -18.68
C GLY A 326 4.62 -10.51 -18.32
N GLN A 327 3.71 -10.16 -17.41
CA GLN A 327 3.61 -8.84 -16.78
C GLN A 327 4.15 -8.92 -15.35
N HIS A 328 3.58 -8.12 -14.43
CA HIS A 328 4.09 -7.96 -13.06
C HIS A 328 4.00 -9.22 -12.18
N LEU A 329 3.10 -10.17 -12.44
CA LEU A 329 2.98 -11.42 -11.66
C LEU A 329 3.61 -12.60 -12.42
N THR A 330 4.93 -12.53 -12.68
CA THR A 330 5.64 -13.58 -13.44
C THR A 330 5.68 -14.93 -12.72
N MET A 331 5.62 -14.93 -11.40
CA MET A 331 5.54 -16.16 -10.62
C MET A 331 4.23 -16.95 -10.86
N ILE A 332 3.19 -16.29 -11.42
CA ILE A 332 1.94 -16.93 -11.83
C ILE A 332 1.92 -17.18 -13.34
N SER A 333 2.28 -16.19 -14.16
CA SER A 333 2.18 -16.25 -15.61
C SER A 333 3.28 -17.06 -16.27
N SER A 334 4.46 -17.11 -15.65
CA SER A 334 5.68 -17.71 -16.20
C SER A 334 6.52 -18.45 -15.15
N PRO A 335 5.93 -19.34 -14.33
CA PRO A 335 6.65 -19.96 -13.22
C PRO A 335 7.84 -20.81 -13.67
N ALA A 336 7.77 -21.46 -14.82
CA ALA A 336 8.87 -22.29 -15.32
C ALA A 336 10.07 -21.47 -15.81
N PRO A 337 9.95 -20.39 -16.61
CA PRO A 337 11.02 -19.47 -16.91
C PRO A 337 11.66 -18.83 -15.67
N VAL A 338 10.86 -18.35 -14.72
CA VAL A 338 11.38 -17.82 -13.45
C VAL A 338 12.17 -18.87 -12.68
N ALA A 339 11.63 -20.09 -12.54
CA ALA A 339 12.32 -21.20 -11.88
C ALA A 339 13.64 -21.56 -12.59
N ALA A 340 13.69 -21.50 -13.91
CA ALA A 340 14.92 -21.76 -14.68
C ALA A 340 16.00 -20.71 -14.37
N ALA A 341 15.65 -19.42 -14.32
CA ALA A 341 16.56 -18.34 -13.95
C ALA A 341 17.09 -18.51 -12.51
N LEU A 342 16.22 -18.86 -11.56
CA LEU A 342 16.62 -19.11 -10.16
C LEU A 342 17.55 -20.31 -10.02
N ARG A 343 17.30 -21.41 -10.75
CA ARG A 343 18.19 -22.58 -10.77
C ARG A 343 19.55 -22.25 -11.36
N GLY A 344 19.60 -21.39 -12.40
CA GLY A 344 20.86 -20.91 -12.97
C GLY A 344 21.75 -20.21 -11.94
N LEU A 345 21.17 -19.43 -11.05
CA LEU A 345 21.89 -18.76 -9.95
C LEU A 345 22.39 -19.75 -8.87
N LEU A 346 21.72 -20.88 -8.69
CA LEU A 346 22.03 -21.90 -7.68
C LEU A 346 22.96 -22.99 -8.23
N ALA A 347 23.15 -23.08 -9.55
CA ALA A 347 24.06 -24.03 -10.14
C ALA A 347 25.50 -23.76 -9.65
N PRO A 348 26.29 -24.79 -9.36
CA PRO A 348 27.73 -24.60 -9.13
C PRO A 348 28.32 -23.85 -10.31
N VAL A 349 29.04 -22.77 -10.03
CA VAL A 349 29.86 -22.12 -11.06
C VAL A 349 30.84 -23.21 -11.53
N GLY A 350 30.65 -23.69 -12.76
CA GLY A 350 31.46 -24.76 -13.32
C GLY A 350 32.94 -24.45 -13.17
N GLY A 351 33.66 -25.35 -12.52
CA GLY A 351 35.08 -25.27 -12.37
C GLY A 351 35.79 -25.50 -13.69
#